data_31fd381b1295f126be62d3ea1f351e81
#
_entry.id   31fd381b1295f126be62d3ea1f351e81
#
_cell.length_a   1.000
_cell.length_b   1.000
_cell.length_c   1.000
_cell.angle_alpha   90.00
_cell.angle_beta   90.00
_cell.angle_gamma   90.00
#
_symmetry.space_group_name_H-M   'P 1'
#
loop_
_entity.id
_entity.type
_entity.pdbx_description
1 polymer ?
#
loop_
_entity_poly.entity_id
_entity_poly.type
_entity_poly.pdbx_seq_one_letter_code
_entity_poly.pdbx_strand_id
1 'polypeptide(L)'
;YRKRCQHKQWFDHSDRDFRCQQIHTVFVEYEARLKTLNALDFDDLLVKTLELLADHPPVLDVYRKRFQYVMVDEYQDTNYAQYMLVKLLTDQSRNLCVVGDDDQSIYGWRGADIRNILDFEKDYPDATVIKLEQNYRSTANILDAANQVIAHNSGRKEKKLWTEQGEGDPIRLFDAGDEREEAAWVADRIRQLNRHGEPYGNMAILYRTNAQSRVLEEMLMRAGIPYKVFGGQRFYDRREVRDVIAYLRVIANPTDDVSLRRIINVPKRAIGDATIAELVAHAQAQDMPLFSALTDLPASLSSRPRKCVTDFFTMMTTFMAMKETMPLNEFVSQLVE
;
A
#
# COMPACT_ATOMS: atom_id res chain seq x y z
N TYR A 1 1.06 11.95 12.19
CA TYR A 1 -0.22 12.63 12.45
C TYR A 1 -1.00 11.88 13.54
N ARG A 2 -1.26 10.57 13.40
CA ARG A 2 -2.01 9.75 14.36
C ARG A 2 -1.46 9.80 15.80
N LYS A 3 -0.13 9.64 16.00
CA LYS A 3 0.48 9.79 17.33
C LYS A 3 0.30 11.18 17.94
N ARG A 4 0.34 12.24 17.11
CA ARG A 4 0.10 13.61 17.58
C ARG A 4 -1.35 13.83 18.00
N CYS A 5 -2.31 13.20 17.33
CA CYS A 5 -3.73 13.30 17.68
C CYS A 5 -4.11 12.51 18.94
N GLN A 6 -3.38 11.45 19.29
CA GLN A 6 -3.62 10.67 20.51
C GLN A 6 -3.10 11.37 21.79
N HIS A 7 -2.15 12.29 21.70
CA HIS A 7 -1.71 13.08 22.84
C HIS A 7 -2.64 14.28 23.07
N LYS A 8 -3.50 14.19 24.08
CA LYS A 8 -4.35 15.31 24.59
C LYS A 8 -3.58 16.64 24.67
N GLN A 9 -2.31 16.63 25.03
CA GLN A 9 -1.44 17.80 25.12
C GLN A 9 -1.25 18.59 23.81
N TRP A 10 -1.44 17.98 22.65
CA TRP A 10 -1.27 18.68 21.38
C TRP A 10 -2.48 19.55 21.01
N PHE A 11 -3.66 19.19 21.49
CA PHE A 11 -4.89 19.95 21.32
C PHE A 11 -5.07 21.02 22.41
N ASP A 12 -4.50 20.82 23.60
CA ASP A 12 -4.59 21.79 24.72
C ASP A 12 -3.82 23.10 24.43
N HIS A 13 -2.83 23.10 23.54
CA HIS A 13 -2.10 24.31 23.13
C HIS A 13 -2.64 25.01 21.89
N SER A 14 -3.56 24.39 21.15
CA SER A 14 -4.14 24.91 19.90
C SER A 14 -5.64 25.24 20.01
N ASP A 15 -6.15 25.52 21.18
CA ASP A 15 -7.55 25.77 21.52
C ASP A 15 -8.25 26.89 20.68
N ARG A 16 -7.53 27.50 19.75
CA ARG A 16 -8.04 28.58 18.89
C ARG A 16 -8.23 28.21 17.43
N ASP A 17 -7.84 27.02 17.00
CA ASP A 17 -8.00 26.62 15.60
C ASP A 17 -9.20 25.67 15.43
N PHE A 18 -10.34 26.22 14.99
CA PHE A 18 -11.56 25.52 14.63
C PHE A 18 -11.32 24.31 13.70
N ARG A 19 -10.31 24.40 12.83
CA ARG A 19 -9.94 23.33 11.91
C ARG A 19 -9.34 22.11 12.65
N CYS A 20 -8.54 22.34 13.68
CA CYS A 20 -7.98 21.26 14.49
C CYS A 20 -9.06 20.50 15.27
N GLN A 21 -10.07 21.22 15.79
CA GLN A 21 -11.22 20.60 16.46
C GLN A 21 -12.05 19.75 15.52
N GLN A 22 -12.31 20.23 14.29
CA GLN A 22 -13.01 19.43 13.26
C GLN A 22 -12.24 18.17 12.90
N ILE A 23 -10.91 18.26 12.68
CA ILE A 23 -10.07 17.12 12.38
C ILE A 23 -10.11 16.12 13.54
N HIS A 24 -10.04 16.57 14.78
CA HIS A 24 -10.14 15.71 15.96
C HIS A 24 -11.48 14.98 16.02
N THR A 25 -12.59 15.68 15.83
CA THR A 25 -13.93 15.09 15.84
C THR A 25 -14.07 13.99 14.77
N VAL A 26 -13.63 14.28 13.55
CA VAL A 26 -13.64 13.31 12.45
C VAL A 26 -12.75 12.10 12.76
N PHE A 27 -11.59 12.33 13.35
CA PHE A 27 -10.66 11.26 13.73
C PHE A 27 -11.24 10.33 14.79
N VAL A 28 -11.85 10.89 15.84
CA VAL A 28 -12.50 10.09 16.90
C VAL A 28 -13.63 9.22 16.33
N GLU A 29 -14.47 9.80 15.48
CA GLU A 29 -15.55 9.06 14.80
C GLU A 29 -15.00 7.97 13.86
N TYR A 30 -13.92 8.27 13.13
CA TYR A 30 -13.28 7.31 12.24
C TYR A 30 -12.74 6.09 13.02
N GLU A 31 -12.03 6.32 14.14
CA GLU A 31 -11.53 5.24 14.99
C GLU A 31 -12.67 4.40 15.60
N ALA A 32 -13.74 5.07 16.05
CA ALA A 32 -14.92 4.38 16.59
C ALA A 32 -15.57 3.47 15.52
N ARG A 33 -15.67 3.95 14.28
CA ARG A 33 -16.23 3.18 13.16
C ARG A 33 -15.34 2.00 12.78
N LEU A 34 -14.01 2.17 12.70
CA LEU A 34 -13.10 1.05 12.47
C LEU A 34 -13.29 -0.05 13.51
N LYS A 35 -13.40 0.34 14.79
CA LYS A 35 -13.65 -0.60 15.88
C LYS A 35 -14.98 -1.32 15.74
N THR A 36 -16.07 -0.60 15.42
CA THR A 36 -17.41 -1.19 15.22
C THR A 36 -17.43 -2.16 14.04
N LEU A 37 -16.72 -1.82 12.96
CA LEU A 37 -16.60 -2.66 11.76
C LEU A 37 -15.61 -3.82 11.93
N ASN A 38 -14.97 -3.96 13.09
CA ASN A 38 -13.88 -4.92 13.33
C ASN A 38 -12.84 -4.87 12.19
N ALA A 39 -12.47 -3.66 11.79
CA ALA A 39 -11.57 -3.38 10.67
C ALA A 39 -10.33 -2.60 11.12
N LEU A 40 -9.26 -2.73 10.36
CA LEU A 40 -8.02 -1.98 10.53
C LEU A 40 -7.71 -1.27 9.21
N ASP A 41 -7.17 -0.06 9.28
CA ASP A 41 -6.55 0.55 8.11
C ASP A 41 -5.06 0.18 8.02
N PHE A 42 -4.38 0.65 6.96
CA PHE A 42 -2.96 0.32 6.75
C PHE A 42 -2.05 0.83 7.88
N ASP A 43 -2.35 1.98 8.46
CA ASP A 43 -1.57 2.51 9.58
C ASP A 43 -1.78 1.69 10.85
N ASP A 44 -3.00 1.18 11.07
CA ASP A 44 -3.31 0.29 12.19
C ASP A 44 -2.50 -1.00 12.17
N LEU A 45 -2.19 -1.55 11.00
CA LEU A 45 -1.35 -2.76 10.89
C LEU A 45 -0.01 -2.57 11.58
N LEU A 46 0.56 -1.37 11.55
CA LEU A 46 1.81 -1.05 12.25
C LEU A 46 1.55 -0.61 13.70
N VAL A 47 0.64 0.34 13.90
CA VAL A 47 0.41 0.96 15.21
C VAL A 47 -0.16 -0.04 16.20
N LYS A 48 -1.17 -0.83 15.81
CA LYS A 48 -1.78 -1.85 16.68
C LYS A 48 -0.82 -3.01 16.95
N THR A 49 0.04 -3.36 16.01
CA THR A 49 1.11 -4.33 16.25
C THR A 49 2.10 -3.82 17.29
N LEU A 50 2.50 -2.55 17.20
CA LEU A 50 3.38 -1.94 18.21
C LEU A 50 2.73 -1.88 19.58
N GLU A 51 1.46 -1.43 19.67
CA GLU A 51 0.71 -1.41 20.93
C GLU A 51 0.64 -2.82 21.53
N LEU A 52 0.27 -3.83 20.73
CA LEU A 52 0.21 -5.22 21.18
C LEU A 52 1.55 -5.71 21.75
N LEU A 53 2.65 -5.47 21.06
CA LEU A 53 3.97 -5.92 21.50
C LEU A 53 4.51 -5.13 22.70
N ALA A 54 4.19 -3.84 22.80
CA ALA A 54 4.63 -3.00 23.91
C ALA A 54 3.82 -3.27 25.19
N ASP A 55 2.52 -3.48 25.07
CA ASP A 55 1.61 -3.61 26.23
C ASP A 55 1.49 -5.06 26.71
N HIS A 56 1.91 -6.05 25.89
CA HIS A 56 1.82 -7.48 26.22
C HIS A 56 3.18 -8.20 26.10
N PRO A 57 4.08 -8.06 27.08
CA PRO A 57 5.40 -8.69 27.08
C PRO A 57 5.41 -10.19 26.75
N PRO A 58 4.45 -11.02 27.23
CA PRO A 58 4.44 -12.44 26.88
C PRO A 58 4.28 -12.68 25.37
N VAL A 59 3.53 -11.83 24.68
CA VAL A 59 3.38 -11.90 23.21
C VAL A 59 4.68 -11.52 22.53
N LEU A 60 5.31 -10.44 22.98
CA LEU A 60 6.61 -10.00 22.45
C LEU A 60 7.68 -11.09 22.62
N ASP A 61 7.72 -11.77 23.76
CA ASP A 61 8.68 -12.84 24.03
C ASP A 61 8.51 -14.04 23.09
N VAL A 62 7.28 -14.37 22.68
CA VAL A 62 7.02 -15.40 21.67
C VAL A 62 7.67 -15.03 20.34
N TYR A 63 7.50 -13.78 19.90
CA TYR A 63 8.07 -13.32 18.64
C TYR A 63 9.58 -13.12 18.70
N ARG A 64 10.15 -12.67 19.83
CA ARG A 64 11.61 -12.62 20.04
C ARG A 64 12.27 -14.00 19.96
N LYS A 65 11.63 -15.01 20.54
CA LYS A 65 12.10 -16.40 20.43
C LYS A 65 12.00 -16.96 19.02
N ARG A 66 10.96 -16.55 18.28
CA ARG A 66 10.73 -16.99 16.90
C ARG A 66 11.68 -16.32 15.92
N PHE A 67 11.91 -15.02 16.06
CA PHE A 67 12.74 -14.21 15.17
C PHE A 67 14.13 -13.98 15.79
N GLN A 68 14.97 -14.98 15.70
CA GLN A 68 16.32 -14.93 16.27
C GLN A 68 17.29 -14.05 15.45
N TYR A 69 17.03 -13.89 14.18
CA TYR A 69 17.75 -13.02 13.24
C TYR A 69 16.75 -12.11 12.53
N VAL A 70 17.02 -10.83 12.55
CA VAL A 70 16.18 -9.83 11.88
C VAL A 70 17.04 -9.11 10.86
N MET A 71 16.58 -9.10 9.61
CA MET A 71 17.22 -8.39 8.50
C MET A 71 16.22 -7.39 7.93
N VAL A 72 16.66 -6.16 7.73
CA VAL A 72 15.83 -5.08 7.18
C VAL A 72 16.54 -4.50 5.97
N ASP A 73 15.88 -4.59 4.83
CA ASP A 73 16.32 -3.94 3.59
C ASP A 73 15.67 -2.57 3.42
N GLU A 74 16.26 -1.71 2.59
CA GLU A 74 15.80 -0.33 2.34
C GLU A 74 15.56 0.46 3.64
N TYR A 75 16.49 0.32 4.60
CA TYR A 75 16.29 0.85 5.96
C TYR A 75 16.12 2.39 6.00
N GLN A 76 16.64 3.13 5.02
CA GLN A 76 16.48 4.57 4.87
C GLN A 76 15.01 5.00 4.65
N ASP A 77 14.15 4.08 4.17
CA ASP A 77 12.73 4.35 3.90
C ASP A 77 11.80 3.95 5.06
N THR A 78 12.38 3.52 6.19
CA THR A 78 11.60 3.16 7.37
C THR A 78 11.04 4.38 8.08
N ASN A 79 9.78 4.29 8.52
CA ASN A 79 9.17 5.28 9.40
C ASN A 79 9.43 4.94 10.88
N TYR A 80 9.09 5.86 11.78
CA TYR A 80 9.30 5.68 13.22
C TYR A 80 8.60 4.44 13.79
N ALA A 81 7.41 4.07 13.29
CA ALA A 81 6.70 2.89 13.79
C ALA A 81 7.43 1.60 13.39
N GLN A 82 7.93 1.53 12.16
CA GLN A 82 8.75 0.40 11.68
C GLN A 82 10.08 0.31 12.45
N TYR A 83 10.75 1.43 12.67
CA TYR A 83 11.95 1.49 13.51
C TYR A 83 11.68 0.93 14.92
N MET A 84 10.60 1.36 15.59
CA MET A 84 10.24 0.88 16.92
C MET A 84 9.88 -0.60 16.93
N LEU A 85 9.23 -1.13 15.89
CA LEU A 85 8.94 -2.55 15.75
C LEU A 85 10.22 -3.38 15.69
N VAL A 86 11.17 -2.98 14.85
CA VAL A 86 12.50 -3.63 14.75
C VAL A 86 13.20 -3.59 16.11
N LYS A 87 13.23 -2.44 16.76
CA LYS A 87 13.85 -2.27 18.07
C LYS A 87 13.24 -3.17 19.15
N LEU A 88 11.91 -3.23 19.24
CA LEU A 88 11.22 -4.12 20.20
C LEU A 88 11.60 -5.60 19.98
N LEU A 89 11.68 -6.04 18.74
CA LEU A 89 12.00 -7.43 18.43
C LEU A 89 13.46 -7.79 18.71
N THR A 90 14.40 -6.84 18.52
CA THR A 90 15.84 -7.11 18.53
C THR A 90 16.58 -6.62 19.76
N ASP A 91 15.92 -5.88 20.66
CA ASP A 91 16.54 -5.23 21.80
C ASP A 91 17.33 -6.19 22.73
N GLN A 92 16.86 -7.41 22.89
CA GLN A 92 17.53 -8.43 23.70
C GLN A 92 18.60 -9.20 22.94
N SER A 93 18.30 -9.64 21.70
CA SER A 93 19.20 -10.49 20.94
C SER A 93 20.31 -9.70 20.24
N ARG A 94 20.06 -8.44 19.88
CA ARG A 94 20.91 -7.58 19.05
C ARG A 94 21.31 -8.21 17.70
N ASN A 95 20.68 -9.30 17.29
CA ASN A 95 20.89 -9.98 16.03
C ASN A 95 20.13 -9.25 14.90
N LEU A 96 20.58 -8.04 14.62
CA LEU A 96 19.99 -7.14 13.63
C LEU A 96 21.00 -6.84 12.53
N CYS A 97 20.59 -7.05 11.27
CA CYS A 97 21.30 -6.56 10.11
C CYS A 97 20.40 -5.60 9.34
N VAL A 98 20.86 -4.40 9.09
CA VAL A 98 20.15 -3.42 8.26
C VAL A 98 20.95 -3.13 7.01
N VAL A 99 20.27 -3.06 5.88
CA VAL A 99 20.84 -2.70 4.58
C VAL A 99 20.08 -1.49 4.06
N GLY A 100 20.77 -0.53 3.50
CA GLY A 100 20.12 0.65 2.95
C GLY A 100 21.13 1.61 2.33
N ASP A 101 20.59 2.59 1.66
CA ASP A 101 21.32 3.64 0.97
C ASP A 101 20.68 5.01 1.28
N ASP A 102 21.34 5.80 2.12
CA ASP A 102 20.86 7.13 2.52
C ASP A 102 20.63 8.07 1.33
N ASP A 103 21.38 7.87 0.23
CA ASP A 103 21.20 8.62 -1.01
C ASP A 103 19.91 8.26 -1.77
N GLN A 104 19.26 7.14 -1.45
CA GLN A 104 18.02 6.67 -2.04
C GLN A 104 16.77 6.94 -1.16
N SER A 105 16.90 7.73 -0.09
CA SER A 105 15.78 8.08 0.78
C SER A 105 14.81 9.04 0.10
N ILE A 106 13.81 8.51 -0.59
CA ILE A 106 12.83 9.29 -1.38
C ILE A 106 11.40 9.24 -0.83
N TYR A 107 11.16 8.54 0.29
CA TYR A 107 9.83 8.35 0.89
C TYR A 107 9.57 9.22 2.13
N GLY A 108 10.30 10.32 2.32
CA GLY A 108 10.04 11.27 3.40
C GLY A 108 8.60 11.78 3.44
N TRP A 109 7.97 11.99 2.29
CA TRP A 109 6.56 12.38 2.18
C TRP A 109 5.56 11.30 2.65
N ARG A 110 5.99 10.03 2.74
CA ARG A 110 5.24 8.91 3.36
C ARG A 110 5.56 8.70 4.82
N GLY A 111 6.38 9.56 5.42
CA GLY A 111 6.77 9.49 6.82
C GLY A 111 8.04 8.69 7.10
N ALA A 112 8.81 8.34 6.07
CA ALA A 112 10.16 7.79 6.26
C ALA A 112 11.05 8.82 6.98
N ASP A 113 11.92 8.35 7.84
CA ASP A 113 12.86 9.18 8.58
C ASP A 113 14.28 8.70 8.33
N ILE A 114 15.00 9.44 7.49
CA ILE A 114 16.40 9.14 7.12
C ILE A 114 17.32 9.03 8.35
N ARG A 115 16.96 9.65 9.46
CA ARG A 115 17.75 9.56 10.70
C ARG A 115 17.86 8.13 11.20
N ASN A 116 16.90 7.26 10.90
CA ASN A 116 16.95 5.84 11.30
C ASN A 116 18.22 5.15 10.79
N ILE A 117 18.67 5.45 9.56
CA ILE A 117 19.91 4.89 9.00
C ILE A 117 21.15 5.74 9.35
N LEU A 118 21.04 7.07 9.35
CA LEU A 118 22.17 7.95 9.65
C LEU A 118 22.62 7.82 11.10
N ASP A 119 21.67 7.68 12.03
CA ASP A 119 21.92 7.60 13.47
C ASP A 119 22.01 6.15 13.99
N PHE A 120 22.00 5.15 13.10
CA PHE A 120 22.03 3.73 13.47
C PHE A 120 23.20 3.38 14.41
N GLU A 121 24.38 3.92 14.15
CA GLU A 121 25.57 3.69 14.98
C GLU A 121 25.47 4.36 16.38
N LYS A 122 24.58 5.35 16.54
CA LYS A 122 24.27 5.92 17.88
C LYS A 122 23.41 4.97 18.70
N ASP A 123 22.45 4.29 18.05
CA ASP A 123 21.58 3.32 18.71
C ASP A 123 22.27 1.97 18.94
N TYR A 124 23.21 1.62 18.06
CA TYR A 124 23.99 0.39 18.07
C TYR A 124 25.50 0.68 17.95
N PRO A 125 26.15 1.15 19.03
CA PRO A 125 27.57 1.57 19.00
C PRO A 125 28.55 0.44 18.68
N ASP A 126 28.12 -0.81 18.87
CA ASP A 126 28.88 -2.03 18.59
C ASP A 126 28.61 -2.60 17.17
N ALA A 127 27.82 -1.89 16.34
CA ALA A 127 27.54 -2.34 14.99
C ALA A 127 28.78 -2.24 14.09
N THR A 128 28.95 -3.26 13.25
CA THR A 128 29.95 -3.23 12.18
C THR A 128 29.31 -2.64 10.92
N VAL A 129 29.88 -1.55 10.43
CA VAL A 129 29.43 -0.89 9.22
C VAL A 129 30.29 -1.32 8.03
N ILE A 130 29.63 -1.87 7.01
CA ILE A 130 30.28 -2.32 5.77
C ILE A 130 29.73 -1.49 4.60
N LYS A 131 30.60 -0.78 3.87
CA LYS A 131 30.23 -0.03 2.68
C LYS A 131 30.34 -0.91 1.45
N LEU A 132 29.25 -1.06 0.69
CA LEU A 132 29.21 -1.76 -0.57
C LEU A 132 29.31 -0.76 -1.72
N GLU A 133 30.54 -0.37 -2.07
CA GLU A 133 30.79 0.69 -3.05
C GLU A 133 30.98 0.18 -4.48
N GLN A 134 31.26 -1.11 -4.66
CA GLN A 134 31.35 -1.71 -5.98
C GLN A 134 29.96 -1.93 -6.56
N ASN A 135 29.71 -1.36 -7.72
CA ASN A 135 28.46 -1.52 -8.47
C ASN A 135 28.65 -2.50 -9.62
N TYR A 136 27.74 -3.46 -9.74
CA TYR A 136 27.74 -4.51 -10.76
C TYR A 136 26.65 -4.32 -11.83
N ARG A 137 25.82 -3.28 -11.68
CA ARG A 137 24.67 -3.03 -12.55
C ARG A 137 25.01 -2.10 -13.71
N SER A 138 25.76 -1.04 -13.42
CA SER A 138 25.94 0.10 -14.33
C SER A 138 27.37 0.29 -14.75
N THR A 139 27.56 0.86 -15.93
CA THR A 139 28.86 1.30 -16.44
C THR A 139 29.31 2.63 -15.79
N ALA A 140 30.59 2.98 -15.93
CA ALA A 140 31.21 4.13 -15.27
C ALA A 140 30.52 5.46 -15.63
N ASN A 141 30.14 5.69 -16.89
CA ASN A 141 29.47 6.92 -17.31
C ASN A 141 28.16 7.17 -16.54
N ILE A 142 27.38 6.10 -16.26
CA ILE A 142 26.15 6.19 -15.50
C ILE A 142 26.43 6.51 -14.03
N LEU A 143 27.43 5.82 -13.44
CA LEU A 143 27.79 6.01 -12.04
C LEU A 143 28.40 7.40 -11.79
N ASP A 144 29.24 7.90 -12.72
CA ASP A 144 29.81 9.23 -12.59
C ASP A 144 28.76 10.34 -12.63
N ALA A 145 27.78 10.19 -13.50
CA ALA A 145 26.64 11.12 -13.53
C ALA A 145 25.81 11.04 -12.22
N ALA A 146 25.53 9.85 -11.72
CA ALA A 146 24.82 9.64 -10.45
C ALA A 146 25.61 10.20 -9.27
N ASN A 147 26.92 9.93 -9.18
CA ASN A 147 27.80 10.46 -8.14
C ASN A 147 27.85 12.01 -8.16
N GLN A 148 27.85 12.64 -9.34
CA GLN A 148 27.83 14.10 -9.47
C GLN A 148 26.50 14.69 -9.02
N VAL A 149 25.36 14.07 -9.38
CA VAL A 149 24.04 14.53 -8.93
C VAL A 149 23.94 14.46 -7.42
N ILE A 150 24.31 13.33 -6.82
CA ILE A 150 24.14 13.11 -5.38
C ILE A 150 25.14 13.91 -4.53
N ALA A 151 26.26 14.33 -5.09
CA ALA A 151 27.25 15.16 -4.40
C ALA A 151 26.68 16.52 -3.93
N HIS A 152 25.58 16.99 -4.53
CA HIS A 152 24.91 18.23 -4.12
C HIS A 152 24.08 18.06 -2.84
N ASN A 153 23.81 16.83 -2.38
CA ASN A 153 23.09 16.60 -1.15
C ASN A 153 24.01 16.78 0.07
N SER A 154 23.52 17.52 1.07
CA SER A 154 24.20 17.69 2.37
C SER A 154 23.72 16.65 3.38
N GLY A 155 24.59 16.29 4.35
CA GLY A 155 24.24 15.41 5.47
C GLY A 155 24.21 13.92 5.14
N ARG A 156 24.81 13.51 4.02
CA ARG A 156 24.97 12.10 3.62
C ARG A 156 26.22 11.47 4.23
N LYS A 157 26.24 10.13 4.32
CA LYS A 157 27.47 9.38 4.59
C LYS A 157 28.30 9.33 3.30
N GLU A 158 29.55 9.80 3.35
CA GLU A 158 30.42 9.79 2.18
C GLU A 158 30.64 8.37 1.65
N LYS A 159 30.30 8.17 0.39
CA LYS A 159 30.56 6.97 -0.40
C LYS A 159 30.71 7.35 -1.87
N LYS A 160 31.44 6.57 -2.62
CA LYS A 160 31.58 6.74 -4.06
C LYS A 160 31.41 5.38 -4.75
N LEU A 161 30.36 5.25 -5.53
CA LEU A 161 30.13 4.04 -6.32
C LEU A 161 31.14 3.97 -7.46
N TRP A 162 31.69 2.79 -7.67
CA TRP A 162 32.62 2.47 -8.75
C TRP A 162 32.29 1.13 -9.40
N THR A 163 32.78 0.86 -10.62
CA THR A 163 32.51 -0.37 -11.37
C THR A 163 33.69 -0.84 -12.17
N GLU A 164 33.75 -2.14 -12.45
CA GLU A 164 34.68 -2.76 -13.38
C GLU A 164 34.10 -2.96 -14.81
N GLN A 165 32.83 -2.53 -15.03
CA GLN A 165 32.15 -2.74 -16.31
C GLN A 165 32.58 -1.79 -17.44
N GLY A 166 33.66 -1.05 -17.26
CA GLY A 166 34.15 -0.10 -18.24
C GLY A 166 33.32 1.20 -18.33
N GLU A 167 33.64 2.04 -19.30
CA GLU A 167 33.02 3.37 -19.46
C GLU A 167 31.55 3.26 -19.89
N GLY A 168 31.24 2.34 -20.81
CA GLY A 168 29.92 2.22 -21.41
C GLY A 168 29.59 3.33 -22.41
N ASP A 169 28.35 3.32 -22.89
CA ASP A 169 27.85 4.36 -23.81
C ASP A 169 27.66 5.70 -23.10
N PRO A 170 27.87 6.83 -23.82
CA PRO A 170 27.59 8.15 -23.27
C PRO A 170 26.08 8.35 -23.05
N ILE A 171 25.76 9.09 -21.98
CA ILE A 171 24.38 9.54 -21.70
C ILE A 171 23.96 10.52 -22.78
N ARG A 172 22.76 10.31 -23.34
CA ARG A 172 22.17 11.18 -24.35
C ARG A 172 21.08 12.04 -23.75
N LEU A 173 21.14 13.33 -24.02
CA LEU A 173 20.08 14.28 -23.68
C LEU A 173 19.33 14.65 -24.96
N PHE A 174 18.02 14.66 -24.90
CA PHE A 174 17.13 15.17 -25.92
C PHE A 174 16.15 16.16 -25.30
N ASP A 175 16.16 17.38 -25.81
CA ASP A 175 15.26 18.45 -25.39
C ASP A 175 14.12 18.56 -26.43
N ALA A 176 12.95 18.07 -26.06
CA ALA A 176 11.77 18.03 -26.92
C ALA A 176 10.93 19.31 -26.78
N GLY A 177 10.31 19.75 -27.86
CA GLY A 177 9.41 20.90 -27.84
C GLY A 177 8.08 20.64 -27.15
N ASP A 178 7.63 19.38 -27.16
CA ASP A 178 6.42 18.92 -26.46
C ASP A 178 6.48 17.42 -26.12
N GLU A 179 5.47 16.95 -25.38
CA GLU A 179 5.38 15.55 -24.93
C GLU A 179 5.19 14.55 -26.10
N ARG A 180 4.71 14.98 -27.26
CA ARG A 180 4.54 14.13 -28.44
C ARG A 180 5.85 13.93 -29.16
N GLU A 181 6.64 14.98 -29.29
CA GLU A 181 7.98 14.90 -29.83
C GLU A 181 8.89 14.03 -28.96
N GLU A 182 8.80 14.18 -27.62
CA GLU A 182 9.47 13.30 -26.65
C GLU A 182 9.10 11.83 -26.88
N ALA A 183 7.82 11.52 -26.91
CA ALA A 183 7.34 10.16 -27.07
C ALA A 183 7.72 9.57 -28.45
N ALA A 184 7.72 10.37 -29.50
CA ALA A 184 8.13 9.95 -30.84
C ALA A 184 9.62 9.61 -30.87
N TRP A 185 10.46 10.46 -30.29
CA TRP A 185 11.90 10.22 -30.18
C TRP A 185 12.21 8.95 -29.37
N VAL A 186 11.53 8.74 -28.22
CA VAL A 186 11.68 7.55 -27.40
C VAL A 186 11.31 6.30 -28.19
N ALA A 187 10.17 6.29 -28.90
CA ALA A 187 9.74 5.15 -29.69
C ALA A 187 10.71 4.84 -30.86
N ASP A 188 11.22 5.86 -31.51
CA ASP A 188 12.22 5.68 -32.58
C ASP A 188 13.54 5.13 -32.03
N ARG A 189 13.99 5.63 -30.87
CA ARG A 189 15.20 5.14 -30.19
C ARG A 189 15.08 3.67 -29.80
N ILE A 190 13.93 3.25 -29.26
CA ILE A 190 13.65 1.85 -28.93
C ILE A 190 13.72 0.96 -30.18
N ARG A 191 13.14 1.40 -31.29
CA ARG A 191 13.23 0.67 -32.57
C ARG A 191 14.67 0.55 -33.06
N GLN A 192 15.45 1.62 -32.98
CA GLN A 192 16.87 1.59 -33.38
C GLN A 192 17.63 0.55 -32.54
N LEU A 193 17.48 0.58 -31.23
CA LEU A 193 18.15 -0.37 -30.34
C LEU A 193 17.71 -1.82 -30.64
N ASN A 194 16.41 -2.05 -30.87
CA ASN A 194 15.91 -3.37 -31.21
C ASN A 194 16.44 -3.88 -32.55
N ARG A 195 16.58 -3.02 -33.60
CA ARG A 195 17.23 -3.38 -34.86
C ARG A 195 18.70 -3.76 -34.71
N HIS A 196 19.36 -3.26 -33.67
CA HIS A 196 20.74 -3.63 -33.35
C HIS A 196 20.84 -4.86 -32.43
N GLY A 197 19.72 -5.53 -32.16
CA GLY A 197 19.66 -6.80 -31.43
C GLY A 197 19.26 -6.68 -29.96
N GLU A 198 18.98 -5.48 -29.45
CA GLU A 198 18.54 -5.33 -28.06
C GLU A 198 17.06 -5.74 -27.92
N PRO A 199 16.73 -6.72 -27.07
CA PRO A 199 15.35 -7.14 -26.84
C PRO A 199 14.50 -6.02 -26.20
N TYR A 200 13.23 -5.89 -26.60
CA TYR A 200 12.30 -4.94 -25.96
C TYR A 200 12.17 -5.11 -24.46
N GLY A 201 12.28 -6.36 -23.95
CA GLY A 201 12.19 -6.66 -22.53
C GLY A 201 13.33 -6.10 -21.67
N ASN A 202 14.44 -5.68 -22.31
CA ASN A 202 15.61 -5.09 -21.63
C ASN A 202 15.53 -3.55 -21.58
N MET A 203 14.49 -2.95 -22.16
CA MET A 203 14.32 -1.50 -22.22
C MET A 203 13.22 -1.06 -21.26
N ALA A 204 13.44 0.04 -20.55
CA ALA A 204 12.45 0.64 -19.66
C ALA A 204 12.34 2.14 -19.90
N ILE A 205 11.11 2.66 -19.83
CA ILE A 205 10.81 4.09 -19.82
C ILE A 205 10.38 4.44 -18.40
N LEU A 206 11.09 5.36 -17.77
CA LEU A 206 10.79 5.84 -16.42
C LEU A 206 10.23 7.27 -16.50
N TYR A 207 9.15 7.52 -15.76
CA TYR A 207 8.49 8.83 -15.72
C TYR A 207 8.08 9.16 -14.28
N ARG A 208 7.88 10.46 -13.99
CA ARG A 208 7.58 10.93 -12.63
C ARG A 208 6.12 10.70 -12.23
N THR A 209 5.19 10.87 -13.15
CA THR A 209 3.74 10.78 -12.87
C THR A 209 3.03 9.88 -13.88
N ASN A 210 2.01 9.14 -13.42
CA ASN A 210 1.24 8.24 -14.29
C ASN A 210 0.55 8.95 -15.47
N ALA A 211 0.30 10.25 -15.36
CA ALA A 211 -0.29 11.03 -16.47
C ALA A 211 0.61 11.05 -17.72
N GLN A 212 1.93 10.99 -17.54
CA GLN A 212 2.91 11.00 -18.63
C GLN A 212 2.88 9.70 -19.46
N SER A 213 2.41 8.58 -18.88
CA SER A 213 2.39 7.29 -19.60
C SER A 213 1.51 7.32 -20.84
N ARG A 214 0.41 8.08 -20.83
CA ARG A 214 -0.59 8.03 -21.89
C ARG A 214 -0.02 8.35 -23.28
N VAL A 215 0.75 9.43 -23.38
CA VAL A 215 1.33 9.85 -24.67
C VAL A 215 2.38 8.85 -25.14
N LEU A 216 3.19 8.32 -24.21
CA LEU A 216 4.15 7.25 -24.49
C LEU A 216 3.45 5.97 -24.99
N GLU A 217 2.38 5.54 -24.33
CA GLU A 217 1.60 4.36 -24.71
C GLU A 217 0.99 4.51 -26.11
N GLU A 218 0.37 5.68 -26.39
CA GLU A 218 -0.19 5.97 -27.71
C GLU A 218 0.89 5.88 -28.81
N MET A 219 2.09 6.39 -28.55
CA MET A 219 3.18 6.37 -29.53
C MET A 219 3.77 4.97 -29.69
N LEU A 220 3.95 4.21 -28.62
CA LEU A 220 4.42 2.81 -28.68
C LEU A 220 3.44 1.93 -29.45
N MET A 221 2.12 2.08 -29.24
CA MET A 221 1.09 1.37 -29.99
C MET A 221 1.15 1.70 -31.48
N ARG A 222 1.22 2.99 -31.84
CA ARG A 222 1.36 3.44 -33.25
C ARG A 222 2.63 2.88 -33.89
N ALA A 223 3.67 2.76 -33.11
CA ALA A 223 4.96 2.23 -33.55
C ALA A 223 4.99 0.69 -33.64
N GLY A 224 3.96 -0.02 -33.17
CA GLY A 224 3.92 -1.49 -33.11
C GLY A 224 4.92 -2.07 -32.11
N ILE A 225 5.31 -1.31 -31.08
CA ILE A 225 6.26 -1.74 -30.04
C ILE A 225 5.47 -2.38 -28.89
N PRO A 226 5.72 -3.64 -28.53
CA PRO A 226 5.09 -4.28 -27.39
C PRO A 226 5.58 -3.62 -26.09
N TYR A 227 4.66 -3.31 -25.17
CA TYR A 227 4.99 -2.70 -23.89
C TYR A 227 4.11 -3.22 -22.76
N LYS A 228 4.55 -2.98 -21.51
CA LYS A 228 3.78 -3.24 -20.30
C LYS A 228 3.94 -2.06 -19.33
N VAL A 229 2.82 -1.52 -18.87
CA VAL A 229 2.83 -0.46 -17.85
C VAL A 229 2.86 -1.09 -16.46
N PHE A 230 3.84 -0.70 -15.65
CA PHE A 230 3.93 -1.06 -14.26
C PHE A 230 3.38 0.09 -13.40
N GLY A 231 2.52 -0.23 -12.42
CA GLY A 231 1.86 0.79 -11.58
C GLY A 231 0.59 1.37 -12.19
N GLY A 232 0.13 0.89 -13.37
CA GLY A 232 -1.20 1.12 -13.91
C GLY A 232 -2.29 0.46 -13.04
N GLN A 233 -3.53 0.43 -13.54
CA GLN A 233 -4.66 -0.22 -12.81
C GLN A 233 -4.25 -1.65 -12.42
N ARG A 234 -3.99 -1.84 -11.11
CA ARG A 234 -3.56 -3.13 -10.59
C ARG A 234 -4.69 -4.14 -10.78
N PHE A 235 -4.36 -5.43 -10.90
CA PHE A 235 -5.34 -6.52 -10.98
C PHE A 235 -6.45 -6.37 -9.93
N TYR A 236 -6.07 -6.02 -8.69
CA TYR A 236 -6.99 -5.79 -7.56
C TYR A 236 -7.85 -4.51 -7.67
N ASP A 237 -7.56 -3.59 -8.60
CA ASP A 237 -8.34 -2.38 -8.83
C ASP A 237 -9.45 -2.58 -9.88
N ARG A 238 -9.42 -3.69 -10.61
CA ARG A 238 -10.47 -4.07 -11.54
C ARG A 238 -11.78 -4.27 -10.79
N ARG A 239 -12.86 -3.77 -11.38
CA ARG A 239 -14.19 -3.76 -10.74
C ARG A 239 -14.63 -5.15 -10.31
N GLU A 240 -14.54 -6.12 -11.19
CA GLU A 240 -14.93 -7.52 -10.99
C GLU A 240 -14.12 -8.18 -9.88
N VAL A 241 -12.82 -7.92 -9.81
CA VAL A 241 -11.95 -8.44 -8.73
C VAL A 241 -12.31 -7.81 -7.39
N ARG A 242 -12.58 -6.50 -7.37
CA ARG A 242 -13.04 -5.80 -6.15
C ARG A 242 -14.39 -6.29 -5.67
N ASP A 243 -15.29 -6.67 -6.58
CA ASP A 243 -16.60 -7.23 -6.23
C ASP A 243 -16.43 -8.61 -5.57
N VAL A 244 -15.62 -9.51 -6.14
CA VAL A 244 -15.30 -10.82 -5.55
C VAL A 244 -14.63 -10.68 -4.18
N ILE A 245 -13.65 -9.79 -4.05
CA ILE A 245 -13.00 -9.52 -2.77
C ILE A 245 -14.00 -9.00 -1.74
N ALA A 246 -14.95 -8.15 -2.13
CA ALA A 246 -15.98 -7.65 -1.23
C ALA A 246 -16.90 -8.78 -0.73
N TYR A 247 -17.25 -9.75 -1.58
CA TYR A 247 -17.95 -10.98 -1.15
C TYR A 247 -17.14 -11.73 -0.10
N LEU A 248 -15.88 -12.01 -0.38
CA LEU A 248 -14.98 -12.73 0.54
C LEU A 248 -14.84 -11.99 1.89
N ARG A 249 -14.77 -10.66 1.86
CA ARG A 249 -14.72 -9.84 3.08
C ARG A 249 -15.96 -9.95 3.93
N VAL A 250 -17.14 -9.85 3.33
CA VAL A 250 -18.41 -10.00 4.08
C VAL A 250 -18.56 -11.41 4.64
N ILE A 251 -18.14 -12.45 3.89
CA ILE A 251 -18.15 -13.84 4.36
C ILE A 251 -17.17 -14.03 5.54
N ALA A 252 -16.04 -13.36 5.51
CA ALA A 252 -15.06 -13.41 6.59
C ALA A 252 -15.45 -12.53 7.79
N ASN A 253 -16.01 -11.37 7.53
CA ASN A 253 -16.41 -10.37 8.52
C ASN A 253 -17.79 -9.78 8.18
N PRO A 254 -18.90 -10.32 8.74
CA PRO A 254 -20.25 -9.82 8.48
C PRO A 254 -20.51 -8.39 8.95
N THR A 255 -19.61 -7.79 9.73
CA THR A 255 -19.73 -6.38 10.16
C THR A 255 -19.13 -5.38 9.18
N ASP A 256 -18.58 -5.82 8.05
CA ASP A 256 -18.06 -4.96 6.99
C ASP A 256 -19.20 -4.42 6.11
N ASP A 257 -19.87 -3.38 6.61
CA ASP A 257 -20.96 -2.69 5.93
C ASP A 257 -20.54 -2.08 4.58
N VAL A 258 -19.28 -1.68 4.45
CA VAL A 258 -18.76 -1.07 3.21
C VAL A 258 -18.73 -2.12 2.09
N SER A 259 -18.19 -3.29 2.37
CA SER A 259 -18.18 -4.41 1.43
C SER A 259 -19.60 -4.93 1.16
N LEU A 260 -20.45 -5.00 2.18
CA LEU A 260 -21.83 -5.43 2.01
C LEU A 260 -22.63 -4.50 1.09
N ARG A 261 -22.56 -3.19 1.27
CA ARG A 261 -23.20 -2.21 0.38
C ARG A 261 -22.72 -2.34 -1.06
N ARG A 262 -21.46 -2.69 -1.26
CA ARG A 262 -20.89 -2.88 -2.59
C ARG A 262 -21.52 -4.07 -3.32
N ILE A 263 -21.75 -5.19 -2.63
CA ILE A 263 -22.13 -6.46 -3.25
C ILE A 263 -23.64 -6.75 -3.22
N ILE A 264 -24.42 -6.13 -2.36
CA ILE A 264 -25.82 -6.46 -2.13
C ILE A 264 -26.67 -6.48 -3.42
N ASN A 265 -26.32 -5.67 -4.40
CA ASN A 265 -26.94 -5.62 -5.73
C ASN A 265 -25.96 -5.88 -6.90
N VAL A 266 -24.87 -6.58 -6.64
CA VAL A 266 -23.87 -6.98 -7.65
C VAL A 266 -23.64 -8.50 -7.55
N PRO A 267 -24.04 -9.29 -8.57
CA PRO A 267 -24.81 -8.92 -9.78
C PRO A 267 -26.20 -8.36 -9.45
N LYS A 268 -26.87 -7.76 -10.42
CA LYS A 268 -28.18 -7.10 -10.19
C LYS A 268 -29.22 -8.09 -9.62
N ARG A 269 -29.77 -7.76 -8.44
CA ARG A 269 -30.77 -8.55 -7.71
C ARG A 269 -32.08 -7.80 -7.43
N ALA A 270 -32.31 -6.69 -8.16
CA ALA A 270 -33.44 -5.81 -7.93
C ALA A 270 -33.50 -5.19 -6.50
N ILE A 271 -32.35 -5.10 -5.83
CA ILE A 271 -32.19 -4.37 -4.56
C ILE A 271 -31.67 -2.98 -4.92
N GLY A 272 -32.57 -2.01 -5.10
CA GLY A 272 -32.22 -0.67 -5.50
C GLY A 272 -31.71 0.21 -4.36
N ASP A 273 -31.16 1.38 -4.72
CA ASP A 273 -30.55 2.33 -3.78
C ASP A 273 -31.53 2.77 -2.67
N ALA A 274 -32.83 2.93 -2.99
CA ALA A 274 -33.85 3.26 -2.00
C ALA A 274 -34.00 2.14 -0.95
N THR A 275 -34.00 0.88 -1.37
CA THR A 275 -34.04 -0.28 -0.46
C THR A 275 -32.79 -0.35 0.43
N ILE A 276 -31.62 -0.10 -0.16
CA ILE A 276 -30.35 -0.07 0.58
C ILE A 276 -30.36 1.06 1.62
N ALA A 277 -30.82 2.25 1.25
CA ALA A 277 -30.93 3.38 2.16
C ALA A 277 -31.86 3.09 3.34
N GLU A 278 -32.98 2.42 3.09
CA GLU A 278 -33.96 2.02 4.13
C GLU A 278 -33.38 0.98 5.09
N LEU A 279 -32.65 -0.02 4.58
CA LEU A 279 -31.93 -1.02 5.40
C LEU A 279 -30.84 -0.36 6.26
N VAL A 280 -30.09 0.58 5.69
CA VAL A 280 -29.05 1.34 6.41
C VAL A 280 -29.65 2.18 7.53
N ALA A 281 -30.73 2.90 7.25
CA ALA A 281 -31.45 3.70 8.28
C ALA A 281 -31.97 2.80 9.41
N HIS A 282 -32.52 1.63 9.08
CA HIS A 282 -32.99 0.67 10.07
C HIS A 282 -31.84 0.12 10.93
N ALA A 283 -30.73 -0.30 10.31
CA ALA A 283 -29.54 -0.76 11.01
C ALA A 283 -28.99 0.31 11.99
N GLN A 284 -28.94 1.55 11.56
CA GLN A 284 -28.49 2.68 12.40
C GLN A 284 -29.44 2.96 13.56
N ALA A 285 -30.76 2.89 13.32
CA ALA A 285 -31.76 3.11 14.37
C ALA A 285 -31.72 2.04 15.47
N GLN A 286 -31.28 0.83 15.12
CA GLN A 286 -31.17 -0.31 16.05
C GLN A 286 -29.75 -0.55 16.56
N ASP A 287 -28.79 0.31 16.22
CA ASP A 287 -27.37 0.20 16.56
C ASP A 287 -26.79 -1.21 16.24
N MET A 288 -27.09 -1.72 15.04
CA MET A 288 -26.63 -3.03 14.58
C MET A 288 -25.89 -2.95 13.24
N PRO A 289 -25.01 -3.92 12.91
CA PRO A 289 -24.42 -4.06 11.59
C PRO A 289 -25.47 -4.24 10.49
N LEU A 290 -25.21 -3.73 9.31
CA LEU A 290 -26.14 -3.84 8.17
C LEU A 290 -26.48 -5.29 7.82
N PHE A 291 -25.54 -6.24 7.97
CA PHE A 291 -25.81 -7.65 7.72
C PHE A 291 -26.86 -8.22 8.69
N SER A 292 -26.83 -7.81 9.96
CA SER A 292 -27.83 -8.21 10.96
C SER A 292 -29.21 -7.65 10.61
N ALA A 293 -29.28 -6.43 10.05
CA ALA A 293 -30.54 -5.85 9.59
C ALA A 293 -31.19 -6.61 8.42
N LEU A 294 -30.46 -7.49 7.73
CA LEU A 294 -31.04 -8.36 6.71
C LEU A 294 -31.93 -9.48 7.30
N THR A 295 -31.79 -9.78 8.59
CA THR A 295 -32.66 -10.73 9.32
C THR A 295 -33.87 -10.06 9.96
N ASP A 296 -33.73 -8.78 10.30
CA ASP A 296 -34.78 -7.95 10.91
C ASP A 296 -35.16 -6.80 9.97
N LEU A 297 -35.94 -7.14 8.95
CA LEU A 297 -36.30 -6.21 7.88
C LEU A 297 -37.34 -5.16 8.32
N PRO A 298 -37.15 -3.87 7.96
CA PRO A 298 -38.11 -2.81 8.27
C PRO A 298 -39.52 -3.18 7.82
N ALA A 299 -40.52 -2.85 8.65
CA ALA A 299 -41.94 -3.11 8.32
C ALA A 299 -42.41 -2.34 7.07
N SER A 300 -41.78 -1.20 6.78
CA SER A 300 -42.03 -0.36 5.61
C SER A 300 -41.61 -1.01 4.28
N LEU A 301 -40.73 -2.00 4.31
CA LEU A 301 -40.24 -2.63 3.10
C LEU A 301 -41.34 -3.45 2.42
N SER A 302 -41.64 -3.13 1.17
CA SER A 302 -42.66 -3.84 0.38
C SER A 302 -42.26 -5.29 0.08
N SER A 303 -43.23 -6.13 -0.29
CA SER A 303 -43.04 -7.57 -0.43
C SER A 303 -41.95 -7.99 -1.42
N ARG A 304 -41.81 -7.31 -2.55
CA ARG A 304 -40.82 -7.65 -3.60
C ARG A 304 -39.38 -7.35 -3.15
N PRO A 305 -38.99 -6.14 -2.71
CA PRO A 305 -37.67 -5.90 -2.13
C PRO A 305 -37.36 -6.80 -0.94
N ARG A 306 -38.33 -7.03 -0.05
CA ARG A 306 -38.19 -7.94 1.10
C ARG A 306 -37.75 -9.34 0.65
N LYS A 307 -38.41 -9.91 -0.36
CA LYS A 307 -38.02 -11.21 -0.91
C LYS A 307 -36.60 -11.19 -1.45
N CYS A 308 -36.23 -10.19 -2.27
CA CYS A 308 -34.89 -10.09 -2.85
C CYS A 308 -33.79 -9.97 -1.77
N VAL A 309 -34.03 -9.25 -0.69
CA VAL A 309 -33.10 -9.15 0.43
C VAL A 309 -32.99 -10.46 1.19
N THR A 310 -34.10 -11.15 1.42
CA THR A 310 -34.11 -12.47 2.07
C THR A 310 -33.37 -13.50 1.22
N ASP A 311 -33.57 -13.52 -0.10
CA ASP A 311 -32.86 -14.42 -1.02
C ASP A 311 -31.34 -14.13 -1.00
N PHE A 312 -30.94 -12.87 -0.97
CA PHE A 312 -29.53 -12.47 -0.83
C PHE A 312 -28.96 -12.93 0.52
N PHE A 313 -29.66 -12.71 1.62
CA PHE A 313 -29.24 -13.17 2.94
C PHE A 313 -29.03 -14.69 2.99
N THR A 314 -29.99 -15.45 2.44
CA THR A 314 -29.91 -16.92 2.36
C THR A 314 -28.69 -17.37 1.57
N MET A 315 -28.42 -16.73 0.42
CA MET A 315 -27.25 -17.00 -0.38
C MET A 315 -25.95 -16.76 0.42
N MET A 316 -25.85 -15.62 1.09
CA MET A 316 -24.66 -15.26 1.87
C MET A 316 -24.41 -16.21 3.05
N THR A 317 -25.46 -16.59 3.78
CA THR A 317 -25.36 -17.55 4.88
C THR A 317 -24.96 -18.94 4.39
N THR A 318 -25.40 -19.34 3.19
CA THR A 318 -24.94 -20.57 2.53
C THR A 318 -23.45 -20.53 2.26
N PHE A 319 -22.94 -19.45 1.68
CA PHE A 319 -21.50 -19.30 1.46
C PHE A 319 -20.69 -19.27 2.77
N MET A 320 -21.23 -18.63 3.82
CA MET A 320 -20.58 -18.64 5.14
C MET A 320 -20.48 -20.05 5.73
N ALA A 321 -21.48 -20.90 5.52
CA ALA A 321 -21.43 -22.30 5.94
C ALA A 321 -20.44 -23.12 5.09
N MET A 322 -20.39 -22.89 3.78
CA MET A 322 -19.51 -23.61 2.86
C MET A 322 -18.03 -23.34 3.14
N LYS A 323 -17.66 -22.12 3.55
CA LYS A 323 -16.26 -21.77 3.84
C LYS A 323 -15.63 -22.65 4.92
N GLU A 324 -16.42 -23.21 5.83
CA GLU A 324 -15.93 -24.06 6.93
C GLU A 324 -15.60 -25.49 6.46
N THR A 325 -16.12 -25.91 5.30
CA THR A 325 -16.05 -27.29 4.83
C THR A 325 -15.29 -27.48 3.52
N MET A 326 -15.02 -26.39 2.79
CA MET A 326 -14.41 -26.45 1.46
C MET A 326 -12.99 -25.86 1.43
N PRO A 327 -12.07 -26.43 0.61
CA PRO A 327 -10.80 -25.80 0.29
C PRO A 327 -11.00 -24.42 -0.37
N LEU A 328 -10.13 -23.45 -0.06
CA LEU A 328 -10.26 -22.06 -0.51
C LEU A 328 -10.39 -21.92 -2.03
N ASN A 329 -9.62 -22.67 -2.80
CA ASN A 329 -9.65 -22.63 -4.27
C ASN A 329 -11.01 -23.07 -4.82
N GLU A 330 -11.61 -24.14 -4.29
CA GLU A 330 -12.92 -24.64 -4.70
C GLU A 330 -14.02 -23.68 -4.27
N PHE A 331 -13.92 -23.15 -3.05
CA PHE A 331 -14.84 -22.15 -2.53
C PHE A 331 -14.88 -20.88 -3.40
N VAL A 332 -13.71 -20.35 -3.78
CA VAL A 332 -13.63 -19.16 -4.65
C VAL A 332 -14.19 -19.45 -6.03
N SER A 333 -13.96 -20.63 -6.59
CA SER A 333 -14.55 -21.05 -7.89
C SER A 333 -16.08 -21.03 -7.83
N GLN A 334 -16.68 -21.61 -6.79
CA GLN A 334 -18.15 -21.60 -6.61
C GLN A 334 -18.72 -20.20 -6.34
N LEU A 335 -17.96 -19.32 -5.69
CA LEU A 335 -18.39 -17.95 -5.43
C LEU A 335 -18.44 -17.11 -6.74
N VAL A 336 -17.63 -17.44 -7.72
CA VAL A 336 -17.50 -16.70 -8.99
C VAL A 336 -18.48 -17.24 -10.05
N GLU A 337 -18.90 -18.50 -10.00
CA GLU A 337 -19.96 -19.08 -10.82
C GLU A 337 -21.34 -18.53 -10.44
#